data_14daf1482369eff7b9e4ecdf2eb04884
#
_entry.id   14daf1482369eff7b9e4ecdf2eb04884
#
_cell.length_a   1.000
_cell.length_b   1.000
_cell.length_c   1.000
_cell.angle_alpha   90.00
_cell.angle_beta   90.00
_cell.angle_gamma   90.00
#
_symmetry.space_group_name_H-M   'P 1'
#
loop_
_entity.id
_entity.type
_entity.pdbx_description
1 polymer ?
#
loop_
_entity_poly.entity_id
_entity_poly.type
_entity_poly.pdbx_seq_one_letter_code
_entity_poly.pdbx_strand_id
1 'polypeptide(L)'
;PNYGDYFLFNIGKESIIIIRDKHDLVHAHYNVCRHRGSHICLENEGNTKALICPYHAWTYNLDGSLRGARLMEKNFDKNQWHLHECNVKIFEGLIFINLSEKPNSFEEFISPTKKFIEFHGLADAKIAHRQYYPTHGNWKLTLDNFHECYHCHPSHPEYCQVHDKEYIIAYGAGSNTGPASDKFDKVLSEWNEKVNKMGHLTGEYSETEFNDYSRSAERTPLKEGMFTETKSGKPVSKLMGDFKEYDCGYTSVGTSPFNSLLMCNDFATLFTFIPISSLHTQVELMWLVHKDAEEGKDYNL
;
A
#
# COMPACT_ATOMS: atom_id res chain seq x y z
N PRO A 1 10.71 -5.85 -10.81
CA PRO A 1 12.00 -5.66 -10.18
C PRO A 1 13.13 -5.44 -11.19
N ASN A 2 12.99 -5.92 -12.46
CA ASN A 2 14.07 -5.85 -13.45
C ASN A 2 13.84 -4.73 -14.48
N TYR A 3 14.91 -4.38 -15.22
CA TYR A 3 14.83 -3.47 -16.37
C TYR A 3 13.76 -3.93 -17.37
N GLY A 4 12.84 -3.04 -17.68
CA GLY A 4 11.74 -3.27 -18.60
C GLY A 4 10.50 -3.94 -17.99
N ASP A 5 10.55 -4.37 -16.73
CA ASP A 5 9.36 -4.89 -16.06
C ASP A 5 8.32 -3.77 -15.92
N TYR A 6 7.09 -4.07 -16.28
CA TYR A 6 5.97 -3.15 -16.14
C TYR A 6 4.72 -3.87 -15.64
N PHE A 7 3.83 -3.09 -15.06
CA PHE A 7 2.45 -3.49 -14.81
C PHE A 7 1.50 -2.33 -15.06
N LEU A 8 0.23 -2.64 -15.30
CA LEU A 8 -0.83 -1.66 -15.43
C LEU A 8 -1.54 -1.46 -14.09
N PHE A 9 -1.63 -0.21 -13.67
CA PHE A 9 -2.48 0.20 -12.58
C PHE A 9 -3.73 0.88 -13.15
N ASN A 10 -4.89 0.29 -12.92
CA ASN A 10 -6.16 0.80 -13.43
C ASN A 10 -6.98 1.39 -12.28
N ILE A 11 -7.40 2.64 -12.42
CA ILE A 11 -8.23 3.34 -11.44
C ILE A 11 -9.33 4.12 -12.16
N GLY A 12 -10.58 3.78 -11.90
CA GLY A 12 -11.73 4.35 -12.60
C GLY A 12 -11.63 4.09 -14.11
N LYS A 13 -11.43 5.14 -14.90
CA LYS A 13 -11.28 5.07 -16.36
C LYS A 13 -9.83 5.16 -16.82
N GLU A 14 -8.92 5.41 -15.91
CA GLU A 14 -7.51 5.61 -16.24
C GLU A 14 -6.74 4.30 -16.16
N SER A 15 -5.85 4.11 -17.12
CA SER A 15 -4.88 3.02 -17.16
C SER A 15 -3.47 3.63 -17.16
N ILE A 16 -2.67 3.24 -16.18
CA ILE A 16 -1.33 3.79 -15.95
C ILE A 16 -0.31 2.68 -16.12
N ILE A 17 0.69 2.89 -16.97
CA ILE A 17 1.84 2.02 -17.12
C ILE A 17 2.85 2.39 -16.03
N ILE A 18 3.15 1.48 -15.12
CA ILE A 18 4.24 1.60 -14.15
C ILE A 18 5.38 0.75 -14.68
N ILE A 19 6.54 1.35 -14.97
CA ILE A 19 7.65 0.69 -15.66
C ILE A 19 9.00 1.08 -15.10
N ARG A 20 9.93 0.11 -15.02
CA ARG A 20 11.30 0.32 -14.57
C ARG A 20 12.26 0.48 -15.75
N ASP A 21 13.03 1.55 -15.76
CA ASP A 21 14.03 1.79 -16.80
C ASP A 21 15.39 1.14 -16.51
N LYS A 22 16.35 1.32 -17.41
CA LYS A 22 17.72 0.77 -17.31
C LYS A 22 18.59 1.44 -16.23
N HIS A 23 18.15 2.56 -15.68
CA HIS A 23 18.81 3.29 -14.59
C HIS A 23 18.18 2.98 -13.24
N ASP A 24 17.33 1.95 -13.20
CA ASP A 24 16.57 1.53 -12.01
C ASP A 24 15.51 2.54 -11.56
N LEU A 25 15.18 3.52 -12.41
CA LEU A 25 14.13 4.48 -12.15
C LEU A 25 12.77 3.91 -12.54
N VAL A 26 11.77 4.16 -11.70
CA VAL A 26 10.37 3.81 -12.01
C VAL A 26 9.66 5.03 -12.57
N HIS A 27 9.05 4.85 -13.72
CA HIS A 27 8.24 5.84 -14.41
C HIS A 27 6.76 5.43 -14.37
N ALA A 28 5.88 6.41 -14.44
CA ALA A 28 4.44 6.22 -14.56
C ALA A 28 3.91 7.03 -15.72
N HIS A 29 3.24 6.37 -16.67
CA HIS A 29 2.69 7.04 -17.85
C HIS A 29 1.24 6.65 -18.05
N TYR A 30 0.40 7.57 -18.52
CA TYR A 30 -0.91 7.19 -19.03
C TYR A 30 -0.76 6.20 -20.18
N ASN A 31 -1.47 5.09 -20.12
CA ASN A 31 -1.46 4.03 -21.16
C ASN A 31 -2.19 4.48 -22.41
N VAL A 32 -1.87 5.64 -22.93
CA VAL A 32 -2.55 6.29 -24.03
C VAL A 32 -1.53 6.85 -25.03
N CYS A 33 -1.53 6.31 -26.26
CA CYS A 33 -0.67 6.78 -27.33
C CYS A 33 -1.02 8.22 -27.76
N ARG A 34 -0.02 9.08 -27.82
CA ARG A 34 -0.16 10.49 -28.19
C ARG A 34 -0.65 10.73 -29.63
N HIS A 35 -0.61 9.69 -30.48
CA HIS A 35 -1.05 9.79 -31.86
C HIS A 35 -2.59 9.82 -31.99
N ARG A 36 -3.27 8.74 -31.55
CA ARG A 36 -4.74 8.57 -31.68
C ARG A 36 -5.40 7.91 -30.46
N GLY A 37 -4.78 7.97 -29.30
CA GLY A 37 -5.41 7.54 -28.04
C GLY A 37 -5.53 6.03 -27.83
N SER A 38 -4.87 5.20 -28.67
CA SER A 38 -4.86 3.75 -28.44
C SER A 38 -4.08 3.39 -27.19
N HIS A 39 -4.51 2.39 -26.45
CA HIS A 39 -3.67 1.79 -25.41
C HIS A 39 -2.38 1.24 -26.01
N ILE A 40 -1.27 1.38 -25.27
CA ILE A 40 0.07 0.96 -25.69
C ILE A 40 0.35 -0.44 -25.17
N CYS A 41 0.19 -0.66 -23.86
CA CYS A 41 0.28 -1.96 -23.22
C CYS A 41 -1.13 -2.56 -23.13
N LEU A 42 -1.30 -3.78 -23.60
CA LEU A 42 -2.58 -4.50 -23.59
C LEU A 42 -2.62 -5.58 -22.50
N GLU A 43 -1.45 -6.07 -22.08
CA GLU A 43 -1.32 -7.05 -21.02
C GLU A 43 -1.15 -6.33 -19.68
N ASN A 44 -1.68 -6.91 -18.61
CA ASN A 44 -1.64 -6.30 -17.27
C ASN A 44 -0.22 -6.16 -16.72
N GLU A 45 0.70 -7.02 -17.12
CA GLU A 45 2.11 -6.99 -16.73
C GLU A 45 2.98 -7.63 -17.79
N GLY A 46 4.26 -7.33 -17.76
CA GLY A 46 5.22 -7.92 -18.70
C GLY A 46 6.60 -7.27 -18.61
N ASN A 47 7.45 -7.59 -19.58
CA ASN A 47 8.78 -7.00 -19.73
C ASN A 47 8.97 -6.49 -21.16
N THR A 48 9.40 -5.25 -21.32
CA THR A 48 9.66 -4.64 -22.63
C THR A 48 10.84 -3.67 -22.57
N LYS A 49 11.51 -3.50 -23.69
CA LYS A 49 12.61 -2.53 -23.85
C LYS A 49 12.19 -1.23 -24.54
N ALA A 50 10.92 -1.17 -24.99
CA ALA A 50 10.32 0.02 -25.57
C ALA A 50 8.80 -0.13 -25.56
N LEU A 51 8.09 0.96 -25.36
CA LEU A 51 6.64 1.01 -25.41
C LEU A 51 6.21 1.25 -26.85
N ILE A 52 5.61 0.24 -27.49
CA ILE A 52 5.24 0.29 -28.91
C ILE A 52 3.74 0.26 -29.06
N CYS A 53 3.17 1.33 -29.60
CA CYS A 53 1.73 1.40 -29.85
C CYS A 53 1.33 0.37 -30.91
N PRO A 54 0.36 -0.52 -30.62
CA PRO A 54 -0.04 -1.56 -31.55
C PRO A 54 -0.79 -1.03 -32.77
N TYR A 55 -1.27 0.23 -32.72
CA TYR A 55 -2.07 0.78 -33.81
C TYR A 55 -1.21 1.25 -35.01
N HIS A 56 -0.20 2.13 -34.79
CA HIS A 56 0.63 2.67 -35.88
C HIS A 56 2.14 2.59 -35.56
N ALA A 57 2.54 1.76 -34.60
CA ALA A 57 3.92 1.53 -34.19
C ALA A 57 4.69 2.81 -33.77
N TRP A 58 3.99 3.81 -33.23
CA TRP A 58 4.70 4.86 -32.49
C TRP A 58 5.41 4.22 -31.32
N THR A 59 6.70 4.51 -31.22
CA THR A 59 7.60 3.85 -30.26
C THR A 59 8.13 4.87 -29.27
N TYR A 60 7.96 4.58 -27.97
CA TYR A 60 8.46 5.40 -26.89
C TYR A 60 9.53 4.66 -26.12
N ASN A 61 10.49 5.41 -25.58
CA ASN A 61 11.40 4.91 -24.57
C ASN A 61 10.65 4.67 -23.26
N LEU A 62 11.29 3.99 -22.29
CA LEU A 62 10.62 3.69 -21.00
C LEU A 62 10.40 4.95 -20.14
N ASP A 63 11.15 6.01 -20.39
CA ASP A 63 10.95 7.34 -19.79
C ASP A 63 9.79 8.14 -20.44
N GLY A 64 9.05 7.54 -21.36
CA GLY A 64 7.94 8.17 -22.08
C GLY A 64 8.31 9.02 -23.28
N SER A 65 9.58 9.28 -23.53
CA SER A 65 10.02 10.09 -24.67
C SER A 65 9.74 9.40 -26.01
N LEU A 66 9.26 10.15 -27.01
CA LEU A 66 8.96 9.59 -28.34
C LEU A 66 10.25 9.28 -29.10
N ARG A 67 10.55 7.98 -29.23
CA ARG A 67 11.70 7.46 -29.96
C ARG A 67 11.49 7.47 -31.48
N GLY A 68 10.30 6.99 -31.94
CA GLY A 68 10.02 6.84 -33.35
C GLY A 68 8.54 7.04 -33.70
N ALA A 69 8.28 7.78 -34.78
CA ALA A 69 6.97 7.99 -35.35
C ALA A 69 7.05 7.78 -36.86
N ARG A 70 6.50 6.67 -37.36
CA ARG A 70 6.60 6.31 -38.79
C ARG A 70 5.75 7.25 -39.64
N LEU A 71 6.24 7.54 -40.84
CA LEU A 71 5.53 8.31 -41.89
C LEU A 71 5.19 9.76 -41.49
N MET A 72 5.85 10.31 -40.46
CA MET A 72 5.76 11.72 -40.12
C MET A 72 6.68 12.54 -41.02
N GLU A 73 6.37 13.83 -41.17
CA GLU A 73 7.19 14.77 -41.92
C GLU A 73 8.59 14.92 -41.36
N LYS A 74 9.57 15.33 -42.20
CA LYS A 74 10.97 15.44 -41.79
C LYS A 74 11.22 16.46 -40.67
N ASN A 75 10.36 17.47 -40.57
CA ASN A 75 10.41 18.53 -39.55
C ASN A 75 9.55 18.23 -38.30
N PHE A 76 9.02 17.00 -38.19
CA PHE A 76 8.22 16.59 -37.05
C PHE A 76 9.05 16.59 -35.73
N ASP A 77 8.68 17.47 -34.81
CA ASP A 77 9.35 17.62 -33.51
C ASP A 77 8.84 16.59 -32.52
N LYS A 78 9.59 15.51 -32.32
CA LYS A 78 9.25 14.41 -31.40
C LYS A 78 9.16 14.86 -29.93
N ASN A 79 9.86 15.94 -29.55
CA ASN A 79 9.91 16.40 -28.16
C ASN A 79 8.55 16.88 -27.65
N GLN A 80 7.62 17.22 -28.54
CA GLN A 80 6.26 17.62 -28.18
C GLN A 80 5.30 16.47 -27.99
N TRP A 81 5.76 15.21 -28.20
CA TRP A 81 4.88 14.04 -28.28
C TRP A 81 5.27 12.94 -27.28
N HIS A 82 5.87 13.31 -26.15
CA HIS A 82 6.11 12.39 -25.06
C HIS A 82 4.79 11.86 -24.48
N LEU A 83 4.80 10.69 -23.89
CA LEU A 83 3.64 10.19 -23.15
C LEU A 83 3.30 11.16 -22.02
N HIS A 84 2.03 11.26 -21.68
CA HIS A 84 1.63 11.98 -20.48
C HIS A 84 2.13 11.21 -19.26
N GLU A 85 2.85 11.91 -18.40
CA GLU A 85 3.36 11.36 -17.16
C GLU A 85 2.34 11.46 -16.04
N CYS A 86 2.38 10.49 -15.13
CA CYS A 86 1.82 10.61 -13.79
C CYS A 86 2.96 10.85 -12.81
N ASN A 87 2.67 11.64 -11.77
CA ASN A 87 3.64 11.80 -10.70
C ASN A 87 3.82 10.47 -9.95
N VAL A 88 5.05 9.99 -9.84
CA VAL A 88 5.40 8.75 -9.15
C VAL A 88 6.47 9.00 -8.10
N LYS A 89 6.31 8.38 -6.93
CA LYS A 89 7.31 8.35 -5.86
C LYS A 89 7.42 6.93 -5.31
N ILE A 90 8.63 6.56 -4.93
CA ILE A 90 8.88 5.28 -4.24
C ILE A 90 9.33 5.60 -2.83
N PHE A 91 8.70 4.94 -1.87
CA PHE A 91 9.08 5.03 -0.48
C PHE A 91 8.94 3.65 0.17
N GLU A 92 10.01 3.12 0.74
CA GLU A 92 10.04 1.80 1.38
C GLU A 92 9.45 0.68 0.49
N GLY A 93 9.82 0.67 -0.80
CA GLY A 93 9.33 -0.32 -1.77
C GLY A 93 7.88 -0.09 -2.24
N LEU A 94 7.14 0.80 -1.61
CA LEU A 94 5.79 1.19 -2.02
C LEU A 94 5.85 2.21 -3.15
N ILE A 95 5.00 2.04 -4.17
CA ILE A 95 4.89 2.94 -5.32
C ILE A 95 3.66 3.82 -5.13
N PHE A 96 3.89 5.12 -4.96
CA PHE A 96 2.85 6.13 -4.87
C PHE A 96 2.69 6.85 -6.19
N ILE A 97 1.46 6.97 -6.67
CA ILE A 97 1.13 7.76 -7.87
C ILE A 97 0.17 8.90 -7.52
N ASN A 98 0.30 10.01 -8.24
CA ASN A 98 -0.63 11.13 -8.12
C ASN A 98 -0.99 11.63 -9.51
N LEU A 99 -2.29 11.63 -9.82
CA LEU A 99 -2.83 12.02 -11.13
C LEU A 99 -3.04 13.54 -11.26
N SER A 100 -2.76 14.32 -10.22
CA SER A 100 -2.85 15.76 -10.28
C SER A 100 -1.74 16.36 -11.13
N GLU A 101 -2.05 17.36 -11.94
CA GLU A 101 -1.04 18.15 -12.67
C GLU A 101 -0.11 18.93 -11.71
N LYS A 102 -0.60 19.25 -10.52
CA LYS A 102 0.14 19.97 -9.48
C LYS A 102 -0.02 19.24 -8.14
N PRO A 103 0.71 18.14 -7.94
CA PRO A 103 0.63 17.38 -6.70
C PRO A 103 1.22 18.19 -5.54
N ASN A 104 0.68 17.97 -4.35
CA ASN A 104 1.31 18.44 -3.12
C ASN A 104 2.67 17.76 -2.93
N SER A 105 3.50 18.32 -2.03
CA SER A 105 4.80 17.73 -1.69
C SER A 105 4.63 16.31 -1.15
N PHE A 106 5.30 15.34 -1.75
CA PHE A 106 5.30 13.96 -1.26
C PHE A 106 5.96 13.86 0.11
N GLU A 107 7.00 14.63 0.38
CA GLU A 107 7.70 14.64 1.67
C GLU A 107 6.78 15.15 2.79
N GLU A 108 5.99 16.19 2.53
CA GLU A 108 4.98 16.66 3.48
C GLU A 108 3.87 15.63 3.67
N PHE A 109 3.48 14.95 2.60
CA PHE A 109 2.48 13.90 2.62
C PHE A 109 2.91 12.71 3.48
N ILE A 110 4.12 12.17 3.29
CA ILE A 110 4.58 10.94 3.94
C ILE A 110 5.14 11.18 5.35
N SER A 111 5.65 12.38 5.62
CA SER A 111 6.37 12.72 6.86
C SER A 111 5.69 12.25 8.16
N PRO A 112 4.38 12.42 8.37
CA PRO A 112 3.75 12.04 9.64
C PRO A 112 3.74 10.53 9.91
N THR A 113 3.63 9.72 8.84
CA THR A 113 3.54 8.26 8.94
C THR A 113 4.87 7.56 8.63
N LYS A 114 5.83 8.31 8.10
CA LYS A 114 7.12 7.84 7.63
C LYS A 114 7.81 6.87 8.60
N LYS A 115 7.99 7.30 9.86
CA LYS A 115 8.71 6.51 10.87
C LYS A 115 8.10 5.12 11.12
N PHE A 116 6.77 5.00 11.01
CA PHE A 116 6.07 3.72 11.22
C PHE A 116 6.34 2.74 10.08
N ILE A 117 6.41 3.24 8.84
CA ILE A 117 6.68 2.41 7.66
C ILE A 117 8.17 2.02 7.63
N GLU A 118 9.08 2.97 7.85
CA GLU A 118 10.53 2.72 7.89
C GLU A 118 10.90 1.69 8.95
N PHE A 119 10.31 1.76 10.14
CA PHE A 119 10.60 0.83 11.22
C PHE A 119 10.28 -0.63 10.87
N HIS A 120 9.28 -0.87 10.01
CA HIS A 120 8.94 -2.19 9.51
C HIS A 120 9.80 -2.66 8.32
N GLY A 121 10.65 -1.80 7.73
CA GLY A 121 11.61 -2.15 6.69
C GLY A 121 10.99 -2.76 5.44
N LEU A 122 9.91 -2.17 4.94
CA LEU A 122 9.18 -2.71 3.78
C LEU A 122 10.03 -2.72 2.50
N ALA A 123 11.09 -1.90 2.41
CA ALA A 123 12.05 -1.94 1.31
C ALA A 123 12.74 -3.31 1.17
N ASP A 124 12.90 -4.03 2.27
CA ASP A 124 13.47 -5.37 2.33
C ASP A 124 12.41 -6.49 2.40
N ALA A 125 11.17 -6.18 2.02
CA ALA A 125 10.09 -7.15 1.94
C ALA A 125 9.93 -7.73 0.53
N LYS A 126 9.25 -8.87 0.47
CA LYS A 126 8.71 -9.46 -0.76
C LYS A 126 7.24 -9.80 -0.59
N ILE A 127 6.51 -9.83 -1.70
CA ILE A 127 5.13 -10.29 -1.72
C ILE A 127 5.14 -11.82 -1.60
N ALA A 128 4.62 -12.33 -0.48
CA ALA A 128 4.42 -13.77 -0.27
C ALA A 128 3.15 -14.24 -0.98
N HIS A 129 2.07 -13.46 -0.87
CA HIS A 129 0.79 -13.77 -1.51
C HIS A 129 0.04 -12.50 -1.90
N ARG A 130 -0.81 -12.63 -2.92
CA ARG A 130 -1.70 -11.57 -3.39
C ARG A 130 -3.09 -12.14 -3.64
N GLN A 131 -4.10 -11.46 -3.13
CA GLN A 131 -5.49 -11.85 -3.28
C GLN A 131 -6.34 -10.66 -3.72
N TYR A 132 -7.32 -10.92 -4.58
CA TYR A 132 -8.26 -9.92 -5.07
C TYR A 132 -9.67 -10.27 -4.63
N TYR A 133 -10.39 -9.26 -4.13
CA TYR A 133 -11.78 -9.36 -3.71
C TYR A 133 -12.63 -8.36 -4.51
N PRO A 134 -13.24 -8.76 -5.63
CA PRO A 134 -14.15 -7.89 -6.37
C PRO A 134 -15.40 -7.65 -5.52
N THR A 135 -15.65 -6.38 -5.22
CA THR A 135 -16.73 -5.96 -4.32
C THR A 135 -17.77 -5.15 -5.09
N HIS A 136 -19.04 -5.58 -5.05
CA HIS A 136 -20.16 -4.86 -5.62
C HIS A 136 -20.61 -3.74 -4.67
N GLY A 137 -19.83 -2.67 -4.60
CA GLY A 137 -20.07 -1.53 -3.72
C GLY A 137 -19.18 -0.34 -4.10
N ASN A 138 -19.60 0.83 -3.65
CA ASN A 138 -18.77 2.03 -3.79
C ASN A 138 -17.56 1.92 -2.85
N TRP A 139 -16.39 2.35 -3.32
CA TRP A 139 -15.15 2.27 -2.56
C TRP A 139 -15.22 2.98 -1.19
N LYS A 140 -16.00 4.07 -1.08
CA LYS A 140 -16.19 4.78 0.20
C LYS A 140 -16.87 3.90 1.24
N LEU A 141 -17.93 3.19 0.83
CA LEU A 141 -18.64 2.26 1.75
C LEU A 141 -17.75 1.07 2.13
N THR A 142 -16.94 0.57 1.18
CA THR A 142 -15.99 -0.51 1.45
C THR A 142 -14.92 -0.05 2.44
N LEU A 143 -14.44 1.16 2.29
CA LEU A 143 -13.45 1.76 3.18
C LEU A 143 -14.05 2.08 4.57
N ASP A 144 -15.27 2.64 4.61
CA ASP A 144 -15.98 2.90 5.88
C ASP A 144 -16.13 1.61 6.69
N ASN A 145 -16.53 0.50 6.02
CA ASN A 145 -16.60 -0.82 6.66
C ASN A 145 -15.22 -1.29 7.17
N PHE A 146 -14.15 -1.01 6.45
CA PHE A 146 -12.80 -1.38 6.88
C PHE A 146 -12.34 -0.58 8.11
N HIS A 147 -12.75 0.68 8.25
CA HIS A 147 -12.32 1.56 9.33
C HIS A 147 -13.20 1.48 10.60
N GLU A 148 -14.30 0.74 10.58
CA GLU A 148 -15.11 0.51 11.76
C GLU A 148 -15.01 -0.95 12.19
N CYS A 149 -15.16 -1.22 13.48
CA CYS A 149 -15.09 -2.58 14.03
C CYS A 149 -16.38 -3.01 14.76
N TYR A 150 -17.50 -2.33 14.48
CA TYR A 150 -18.79 -2.74 15.02
C TYR A 150 -19.20 -4.14 14.53
N HIS A 151 -18.81 -4.48 13.29
CA HIS A 151 -19.01 -5.79 12.68
C HIS A 151 -17.93 -6.82 13.03
N CYS A 152 -16.79 -6.43 13.62
CA CYS A 152 -15.63 -7.33 13.80
C CYS A 152 -15.98 -8.57 14.63
N HIS A 153 -16.70 -8.40 15.73
CA HIS A 153 -17.00 -9.52 16.62
C HIS A 153 -17.82 -10.63 15.94
N PRO A 154 -18.93 -10.34 15.22
CA PRO A 154 -19.70 -11.39 14.52
C PRO A 154 -19.05 -11.86 13.22
N SER A 155 -18.28 -11.04 12.53
CA SER A 155 -17.77 -11.32 11.17
C SER A 155 -16.33 -11.80 11.13
N HIS A 156 -15.52 -11.39 12.10
CA HIS A 156 -14.09 -11.68 12.17
C HIS A 156 -13.68 -12.19 13.56
N PRO A 157 -14.23 -13.33 14.03
CA PRO A 157 -13.94 -13.84 15.38
C PRO A 157 -12.44 -14.14 15.58
N GLU A 158 -11.71 -14.50 14.51
CA GLU A 158 -10.27 -14.73 14.56
C GLU A 158 -9.50 -13.45 14.85
N TYR A 159 -9.89 -12.32 14.24
CA TYR A 159 -9.32 -11.00 14.52
C TYR A 159 -9.51 -10.65 16.01
N CYS A 160 -10.71 -10.82 16.53
CA CYS A 160 -11.03 -10.56 17.92
C CYS A 160 -10.35 -11.52 18.93
N GLN A 161 -9.78 -12.63 18.47
CA GLN A 161 -9.00 -13.54 19.32
C GLN A 161 -7.60 -13.03 19.61
N VAL A 162 -7.02 -12.26 18.69
CA VAL A 162 -5.62 -11.81 18.78
C VAL A 162 -5.49 -10.35 19.22
N HIS A 163 -6.56 -9.55 19.12
CA HIS A 163 -6.59 -8.18 19.61
C HIS A 163 -7.15 -8.10 21.04
N ASP A 164 -6.75 -7.05 21.75
CA ASP A 164 -7.27 -6.79 23.09
C ASP A 164 -8.78 -6.49 23.02
N LYS A 165 -9.52 -7.05 23.98
CA LYS A 165 -10.98 -6.88 24.00
C LYS A 165 -11.39 -5.42 24.23
N GLU A 166 -10.68 -4.71 25.09
CA GLU A 166 -10.99 -3.32 25.39
C GLU A 166 -10.64 -2.41 24.20
N TYR A 167 -9.58 -2.76 23.44
CA TYR A 167 -9.26 -2.13 22.15
C TYR A 167 -10.43 -2.26 21.18
N ILE A 168 -10.90 -3.49 20.92
CA ILE A 168 -12.03 -3.75 20.00
C ILE A 168 -13.28 -2.96 20.41
N ILE A 169 -13.57 -2.86 21.72
CA ILE A 169 -14.74 -2.12 22.23
C ILE A 169 -14.54 -0.61 22.10
N ALA A 170 -13.38 -0.09 22.49
CA ALA A 170 -13.13 1.34 22.56
C ALA A 170 -12.97 1.97 21.17
N TYR A 171 -12.14 1.37 20.34
CA TYR A 171 -11.77 1.93 19.03
C TYR A 171 -12.62 1.36 17.89
N GLY A 172 -13.01 0.10 18.00
CA GLY A 172 -13.81 -0.54 16.98
C GLY A 172 -15.26 -0.04 16.88
N ALA A 173 -15.81 0.49 17.95
CA ALA A 173 -17.16 1.08 17.98
C ALA A 173 -17.15 2.61 17.70
N GLY A 174 -16.01 3.18 17.31
CA GLY A 174 -15.88 4.62 17.05
C GLY A 174 -15.97 5.48 18.31
N SER A 175 -15.77 4.90 19.49
CA SER A 175 -15.86 5.59 20.79
C SER A 175 -14.52 5.54 21.51
N ASN A 176 -13.79 6.65 21.49
CA ASN A 176 -12.54 6.81 22.22
C ASN A 176 -12.79 7.29 23.65
N THR A 177 -13.95 7.05 24.21
CA THR A 177 -14.30 7.51 25.57
C THR A 177 -15.03 6.42 26.35
N GLY A 178 -14.87 6.41 27.66
CA GLY A 178 -15.54 5.52 28.57
C GLY A 178 -14.64 4.43 29.16
N PRO A 179 -15.21 3.53 30.02
CA PRO A 179 -14.44 2.58 30.83
C PRO A 179 -13.57 1.59 30.04
N ALA A 180 -13.97 1.26 28.80
CA ALA A 180 -13.16 0.39 27.93
C ALA A 180 -11.91 1.12 27.43
N SER A 181 -12.05 2.41 27.04
CA SER A 181 -10.91 3.26 26.65
C SER A 181 -9.93 3.41 27.82
N ASP A 182 -10.40 3.76 29.03
CA ASP A 182 -9.54 3.93 30.21
C ASP A 182 -8.73 2.66 30.53
N LYS A 183 -9.35 1.48 30.37
CA LYS A 183 -8.65 0.20 30.58
C LYS A 183 -7.62 -0.07 29.52
N PHE A 184 -7.97 0.18 28.25
CA PHE A 184 -7.04 -0.02 27.15
C PHE A 184 -5.87 0.95 27.23
N ASP A 185 -6.09 2.22 27.59
CA ASP A 185 -5.04 3.23 27.77
C ASP A 185 -4.00 2.80 28.80
N LYS A 186 -4.44 2.10 29.87
CA LYS A 186 -3.52 1.52 30.85
C LYS A 186 -2.67 0.40 30.24
N VAL A 187 -3.29 -0.54 29.50
CA VAL A 187 -2.60 -1.63 28.80
C VAL A 187 -1.60 -1.06 27.80
N LEU A 188 -2.02 -0.06 27.03
CA LEU A 188 -1.17 0.63 26.05
C LEU A 188 0.02 1.33 26.72
N SER A 189 -0.19 2.01 27.83
CA SER A 189 0.88 2.69 28.57
C SER A 189 1.93 1.70 29.10
N GLU A 190 1.49 0.61 29.73
CA GLU A 190 2.39 -0.44 30.23
C GLU A 190 3.17 -1.11 29.08
N TRP A 191 2.52 -1.37 27.97
CA TRP A 191 3.16 -1.93 26.79
C TRP A 191 4.17 -0.95 26.17
N ASN A 192 3.83 0.34 26.04
CA ASN A 192 4.73 1.38 25.54
C ASN A 192 6.01 1.48 26.37
N GLU A 193 5.91 1.43 27.71
CA GLU A 193 7.09 1.45 28.58
C GLU A 193 8.02 0.25 28.34
N LYS A 194 7.45 -0.94 28.12
CA LYS A 194 8.20 -2.16 27.80
C LYS A 194 8.88 -2.04 26.46
N VAL A 195 8.15 -1.66 25.44
CA VAL A 195 8.60 -1.58 24.03
C VAL A 195 9.67 -0.50 23.84
N ASN A 196 9.53 0.64 24.53
CA ASN A 196 10.55 1.69 24.54
C ASN A 196 11.89 1.20 25.13
N LYS A 197 11.85 0.33 26.17
CA LYS A 197 13.07 -0.29 26.75
C LYS A 197 13.74 -1.25 25.76
N MET A 198 12.99 -1.86 24.84
CA MET A 198 13.51 -2.69 23.77
C MET A 198 14.13 -1.85 22.62
N GLY A 199 13.90 -0.54 22.62
CA GLY A 199 14.33 0.38 21.57
C GLY A 199 13.44 0.32 20.33
N HIS A 200 12.21 -0.18 20.48
CA HIS A 200 11.25 -0.24 19.41
C HIS A 200 10.35 1.01 19.38
N LEU A 201 9.79 1.30 18.22
CA LEU A 201 8.89 2.42 18.00
C LEU A 201 7.58 2.23 18.77
N THR A 202 7.04 3.32 19.32
CA THR A 202 5.69 3.43 19.90
C THR A 202 5.02 4.71 19.43
N GLY A 203 3.75 4.87 19.77
CA GLY A 203 3.00 6.10 19.57
C GLY A 203 2.01 6.04 18.41
N GLU A 204 1.40 7.18 18.17
CA GLU A 204 0.35 7.36 17.18
C GLU A 204 0.49 8.68 16.44
N TYR A 205 -0.20 8.79 15.32
CA TYR A 205 -0.48 10.00 14.58
C TYR A 205 -1.89 9.91 13.97
N SER A 206 -2.68 10.96 14.14
CA SER A 206 -3.97 11.07 13.48
C SER A 206 -4.20 12.50 13.03
N GLU A 207 -4.68 12.68 11.81
CA GLU A 207 -5.14 13.99 11.34
C GLU A 207 -6.49 14.29 11.98
N THR A 208 -6.58 15.45 12.61
CA THR A 208 -7.80 15.92 13.30
C THR A 208 -8.82 16.54 12.34
N GLU A 209 -8.36 16.95 11.16
CA GLU A 209 -9.22 17.51 10.11
C GLU A 209 -9.39 16.49 8.98
N PHE A 210 -10.64 16.14 8.69
CA PHE A 210 -10.97 15.29 7.57
C PHE A 210 -10.75 16.09 6.28
N ASN A 211 -9.63 15.83 5.63
CA ASN A 211 -9.32 16.34 4.32
C ASN A 211 -9.16 15.18 3.33
N ASP A 212 -8.95 15.48 2.04
CA ASP A 212 -8.82 14.47 0.97
C ASP A 212 -7.64 13.48 1.19
N TYR A 213 -6.85 13.65 2.25
CA TYR A 213 -5.64 12.90 2.58
C TYR A 213 -5.60 12.48 4.04
N SER A 214 -6.68 11.89 4.54
CA SER A 214 -6.68 11.34 5.90
C SER A 214 -5.51 10.37 6.09
N ARG A 215 -4.57 10.74 6.96
CA ARG A 215 -3.40 9.94 7.31
C ARG A 215 -3.47 9.61 8.79
N SER A 216 -3.19 8.37 9.08
CA SER A 216 -3.12 7.90 10.46
C SER A 216 -2.03 6.86 10.61
N ALA A 217 -1.49 6.75 11.78
CA ALA A 217 -0.62 5.66 12.16
C ALA A 217 -0.73 5.43 13.66
N GLU A 218 -0.77 4.18 14.07
CA GLU A 218 -0.75 3.81 15.48
C GLU A 218 0.01 2.52 15.69
N ARG A 219 0.61 2.37 16.85
CA ARG A 219 1.12 1.10 17.33
C ARG A 219 0.48 0.75 18.66
N THR A 220 -0.15 -0.41 18.67
CA THR A 220 -0.93 -0.92 19.81
C THR A 220 -0.52 -2.34 20.17
N PRO A 221 -0.69 -2.78 21.42
CA PRO A 221 -0.45 -4.15 21.81
C PRO A 221 -1.51 -5.09 21.24
N LEU A 222 -1.08 -6.27 20.85
CA LEU A 222 -1.95 -7.42 20.71
C LEU A 222 -2.37 -7.95 22.09
N LYS A 223 -3.35 -8.82 22.13
CA LYS A 223 -3.79 -9.48 23.34
C LYS A 223 -2.62 -10.21 24.00
N GLU A 224 -2.59 -10.26 25.32
CA GLU A 224 -1.57 -10.95 26.09
C GLU A 224 -1.35 -12.39 25.61
N GLY A 225 -0.09 -12.74 25.37
CA GLY A 225 0.33 -14.05 24.84
C GLY A 225 0.29 -14.17 23.30
N MET A 226 -0.15 -13.14 22.58
CA MET A 226 -0.10 -13.09 21.12
C MET A 226 1.15 -12.35 20.64
N PHE A 227 1.90 -12.95 19.74
CA PHE A 227 3.13 -12.37 19.18
C PHE A 227 2.91 -11.67 17.85
N THR A 228 1.91 -12.11 17.10
CA THR A 228 1.61 -11.61 15.76
C THR A 228 0.13 -11.84 15.44
N GLU A 229 -0.39 -11.17 14.40
CA GLU A 229 -1.79 -11.19 14.01
C GLU A 229 -2.11 -12.44 13.14
N THR A 230 -1.84 -13.61 13.69
CA THR A 230 -2.22 -14.88 13.09
C THR A 230 -3.28 -15.57 13.94
N LYS A 231 -4.02 -16.50 13.37
CA LYS A 231 -5.08 -17.24 14.07
C LYS A 231 -4.61 -17.87 15.40
N SER A 232 -3.36 -18.23 15.51
CA SER A 232 -2.76 -18.81 16.72
C SER A 232 -2.00 -17.80 17.58
N GLY A 233 -1.81 -16.57 17.11
CA GLY A 233 -0.95 -15.56 17.71
C GLY A 233 0.55 -15.91 17.69
N LYS A 234 0.94 -16.98 16.99
CA LYS A 234 2.34 -17.43 16.93
C LYS A 234 3.06 -16.83 15.73
N PRO A 235 4.38 -16.59 15.86
CA PRO A 235 5.23 -16.19 14.75
C PRO A 235 5.08 -17.08 13.52
N VAL A 236 5.09 -16.48 12.34
CA VAL A 236 4.91 -17.17 11.06
C VAL A 236 5.99 -16.85 10.04
N SER A 237 6.88 -15.91 10.31
CA SER A 237 7.96 -15.55 9.41
C SER A 237 9.17 -15.00 10.17
N LYS A 238 10.17 -14.54 9.42
CA LYS A 238 11.33 -13.83 9.97
C LYS A 238 10.92 -12.42 10.39
N LEU A 239 11.56 -11.92 11.46
CA LEU A 239 11.41 -10.51 11.86
C LEU A 239 11.75 -9.57 10.69
N MET A 240 11.00 -8.49 10.57
CA MET A 240 11.16 -7.47 9.55
C MET A 240 11.79 -6.20 10.13
N GLY A 241 12.35 -5.35 9.28
CA GLY A 241 12.84 -4.03 9.63
C GLY A 241 13.79 -4.01 10.84
N ASP A 242 13.53 -3.09 11.74
CA ASP A 242 14.37 -2.86 12.93
C ASP A 242 14.02 -3.75 14.13
N PHE A 243 13.07 -4.67 13.99
CA PHE A 243 12.71 -5.59 15.06
C PHE A 243 13.82 -6.59 15.36
N LYS A 244 14.24 -6.66 16.61
CA LYS A 244 15.23 -7.62 17.12
C LYS A 244 14.59 -8.78 17.86
N GLU A 245 13.40 -8.55 18.36
CA GLU A 245 12.58 -9.52 19.08
C GLU A 245 11.10 -9.18 18.93
N TYR A 246 10.21 -10.09 19.29
CA TYR A 246 8.77 -9.82 19.27
C TYR A 246 8.36 -8.93 20.44
N ASP A 247 7.74 -7.82 20.15
CA ASP A 247 7.18 -6.89 21.14
C ASP A 247 5.67 -7.05 21.33
N CYS A 248 5.08 -8.00 20.64
CA CYS A 248 3.63 -8.28 20.65
C CYS A 248 2.80 -7.06 20.22
N GLY A 249 3.36 -6.26 19.31
CA GLY A 249 2.73 -5.06 18.80
C GLY A 249 2.17 -5.23 17.40
N TYR A 250 1.20 -4.39 17.12
CA TYR A 250 0.52 -4.26 15.85
C TYR A 250 0.58 -2.81 15.41
N THR A 251 0.82 -2.56 14.15
CA THR A 251 0.92 -1.22 13.56
C THR A 251 -0.10 -1.08 12.45
N SER A 252 -0.97 -0.09 12.56
CA SER A 252 -1.87 0.34 11.50
C SER A 252 -1.38 1.65 10.90
N VAL A 253 -1.31 1.75 9.57
CA VAL A 253 -0.94 2.98 8.87
C VAL A 253 -1.87 3.19 7.68
N GLY A 254 -2.65 4.27 7.72
CA GLY A 254 -3.39 4.79 6.58
C GLY A 254 -2.60 5.92 5.91
N THR A 255 -2.28 5.78 4.63
CA THR A 255 -1.53 6.80 3.87
C THR A 255 -2.35 7.48 2.78
N SER A 256 -3.54 6.98 2.48
CA SER A 256 -4.47 7.59 1.52
C SER A 256 -5.86 7.00 1.70
N PRO A 257 -6.89 7.56 1.08
CA PRO A 257 -8.22 6.95 1.15
C PRO A 257 -8.29 5.58 0.46
N PHE A 258 -7.25 5.18 -0.28
CA PHE A 258 -7.27 3.94 -1.07
C PHE A 258 -6.42 2.81 -0.52
N ASN A 259 -5.69 3.03 0.57
CA ASN A 259 -4.83 1.97 1.13
C ASN A 259 -4.70 2.03 2.64
N SER A 260 -4.40 0.88 3.21
CA SER A 260 -4.04 0.71 4.61
C SER A 260 -2.98 -0.39 4.74
N LEU A 261 -1.98 -0.13 5.59
CA LEU A 261 -0.96 -1.09 5.99
C LEU A 261 -1.29 -1.58 7.40
N LEU A 262 -1.36 -2.89 7.57
CA LEU A 262 -1.49 -3.56 8.85
C LEU A 262 -0.24 -4.42 9.04
N MET A 263 0.54 -4.15 10.09
CA MET A 263 1.90 -4.70 10.18
C MET A 263 2.19 -5.27 11.57
N CYS A 264 2.69 -6.48 11.58
CA CYS A 264 3.27 -7.14 12.75
C CYS A 264 4.80 -7.14 12.69
N ASN A 265 5.44 -7.80 13.65
CA ASN A 265 6.90 -7.85 13.69
C ASN A 265 7.51 -8.70 12.56
N ASP A 266 6.76 -9.65 11.99
CA ASP A 266 7.24 -10.68 11.07
C ASP A 266 6.54 -10.68 9.70
N PHE A 267 5.44 -9.97 9.56
CA PHE A 267 4.77 -9.77 8.28
C PHE A 267 3.99 -8.45 8.25
N ALA A 268 3.63 -8.03 7.05
CA ALA A 268 2.73 -6.91 6.83
C ALA A 268 1.66 -7.27 5.80
N THR A 269 0.51 -6.63 5.90
CA THR A 269 -0.53 -6.69 4.87
C THR A 269 -0.79 -5.30 4.33
N LEU A 270 -0.84 -5.19 3.01
CA LEU A 270 -1.25 -3.97 2.32
C LEU A 270 -2.63 -4.20 1.70
N PHE A 271 -3.61 -3.45 2.18
CA PHE A 271 -4.94 -3.34 1.59
C PHE A 271 -4.97 -2.17 0.62
N THR A 272 -5.51 -2.41 -0.58
CA THR A 272 -5.74 -1.34 -1.56
C THR A 272 -7.18 -1.42 -2.06
N PHE A 273 -7.91 -0.30 -1.93
CA PHE A 273 -9.32 -0.19 -2.31
C PHE A 273 -9.42 0.54 -3.64
N ILE A 274 -9.38 -0.18 -4.74
CA ILE A 274 -9.29 0.37 -6.09
C ILE A 274 -10.70 0.61 -6.64
N PRO A 275 -11.15 1.87 -6.82
CA PRO A 275 -12.42 2.15 -7.48
C PRO A 275 -12.34 1.79 -8.96
N ILE A 276 -13.12 0.78 -9.38
CA ILE A 276 -13.25 0.38 -10.79
C ILE A 276 -14.38 1.17 -11.46
N SER A 277 -15.47 1.36 -10.73
CA SER A 277 -16.60 2.20 -11.13
C SER A 277 -17.31 2.75 -9.89
N SER A 278 -18.37 3.53 -10.08
CA SER A 278 -19.15 4.07 -8.96
C SER A 278 -19.74 3.01 -8.01
N LEU A 279 -19.95 1.79 -8.49
CA LEU A 279 -20.57 0.69 -7.73
C LEU A 279 -19.70 -0.58 -7.72
N HIS A 280 -18.45 -0.49 -8.14
CA HIS A 280 -17.52 -1.62 -8.11
C HIS A 280 -16.18 -1.18 -7.58
N THR A 281 -15.71 -1.86 -6.54
CA THR A 281 -14.40 -1.70 -5.94
C THR A 281 -13.65 -3.02 -6.02
N GLN A 282 -12.41 -2.99 -6.42
CA GLN A 282 -11.52 -4.13 -6.26
C GLN A 282 -10.68 -3.91 -5.00
N VAL A 283 -10.86 -4.76 -4.02
CA VAL A 283 -9.97 -4.79 -2.87
C VAL A 283 -8.82 -5.73 -3.21
N GLU A 284 -7.61 -5.22 -3.17
CA GLU A 284 -6.39 -5.99 -3.31
C GLU A 284 -5.74 -6.12 -1.94
N LEU A 285 -5.36 -7.32 -1.59
CA LEU A 285 -4.64 -7.64 -0.36
C LEU A 285 -3.32 -8.32 -0.72
N MET A 286 -2.22 -7.74 -0.26
CA MET A 286 -0.88 -8.29 -0.39
C MET A 286 -0.30 -8.63 0.97
N TRP A 287 0.19 -9.86 1.12
CA TRP A 287 0.99 -10.28 2.28
C TRP A 287 2.46 -10.11 1.97
N LEU A 288 3.14 -9.38 2.83
CA LEU A 288 4.56 -9.05 2.72
C LEU A 288 5.31 -9.73 3.85
N VAL A 289 6.42 -10.36 3.51
CA VAL A 289 7.34 -10.99 4.45
C VAL A 289 8.77 -10.52 4.17
N HIS A 290 9.69 -10.75 5.09
CA HIS A 290 11.11 -10.46 4.87
C HIS A 290 11.61 -11.11 3.56
N LYS A 291 12.41 -10.40 2.76
CA LYS A 291 12.89 -10.86 1.45
C LYS A 291 13.55 -12.23 1.47
N ASP A 292 14.27 -12.55 2.57
CA ASP A 292 14.99 -13.82 2.75
C ASP A 292 14.15 -14.91 3.46
N ALA A 293 12.85 -14.67 3.70
CA ALA A 293 11.97 -15.72 4.20
C ALA A 293 11.64 -16.71 3.10
N GLU A 294 11.66 -18.02 3.41
CA GLU A 294 11.44 -19.10 2.45
C GLU A 294 10.09 -19.78 2.72
N GLU A 295 9.28 -19.92 1.65
CA GLU A 295 8.01 -20.66 1.74
C GLU A 295 8.28 -22.15 2.04
N GLY A 296 7.45 -22.73 2.90
CA GLY A 296 7.60 -24.09 3.38
C GLY A 296 8.61 -24.27 4.52
N LYS A 297 9.34 -23.20 4.86
CA LYS A 297 10.34 -23.20 5.95
C LYS A 297 10.09 -22.07 6.96
N ASP A 298 10.04 -20.84 6.49
CA ASP A 298 9.85 -19.67 7.32
C ASP A 298 8.37 -19.21 7.36
N TYR A 299 7.60 -19.51 6.32
CA TYR A 299 6.15 -19.26 6.26
C TYR A 299 5.45 -20.29 5.37
N ASN A 300 4.14 -20.46 5.55
CA ASN A 300 3.26 -21.27 4.70
C ASN A 300 2.02 -20.44 4.33
N LEU A 301 1.61 -20.57 3.08
CA LEU A 301 0.39 -19.96 2.53
C LEU A 301 -0.80 -20.92 2.62
#